data_507ebae1bb02a931c845570ee108da5e
#
_entry.id   507ebae1bb02a931c845570ee108da5e
#
_cell.length_a   1.000
_cell.length_b   1.000
_cell.length_c   1.000
_cell.angle_alpha   90.00
_cell.angle_beta   90.00
_cell.angle_gamma   90.00
#
_symmetry.space_group_name_H-M   'P 1'
#
loop_
_entity.id
_entity.type
_entity.pdbx_description
1 polymer ?
#
loop_
_entity_poly.entity_id
_entity_poly.type
_entity_poly.pdbx_seq_one_letter_code
_entity_poly.pdbx_strand_id
1 'polypeptide(L)'
;MRVITGSCRGKRLVTPDGLDTRPTTDKVKESIFNAIQFDIEGRRVLDLFAGSGQMGIEALSRGAKSAVFVDNSQKSLRCIRENLENTKLQSVSEVVNVDFELYLSRIKDKFDIVFLDPPYNKGLIEKAAAKLYDVTSDFCMLVCETSTTDVPPDEMFGFCVYRRYRYGKVSVSVYKKGQSNE
;
A
#
# COMPACT_ATOMS: atom_id res chain seq x y z
N MET A 1 -5.82 1.46 -15.93
CA MET A 1 -5.67 1.99 -14.56
C MET A 1 -5.25 3.44 -14.63
N ARG A 2 -5.63 4.30 -13.69
CA ARG A 2 -5.30 5.74 -13.70
C ARG A 2 -5.21 6.29 -12.28
N VAL A 3 -4.58 7.44 -12.12
CA VAL A 3 -4.63 8.24 -10.88
C VAL A 3 -6.01 8.91 -10.76
N ILE A 4 -6.65 8.77 -9.59
CA ILE A 4 -8.04 9.22 -9.39
C ILE A 4 -8.10 10.68 -8.96
N THR A 5 -7.22 11.10 -8.04
CA THR A 5 -7.29 12.42 -7.42
C THR A 5 -5.88 13.03 -7.23
N GLY A 6 -5.83 14.32 -6.91
CA GLY A 6 -4.59 15.02 -6.59
C GLY A 6 -3.87 15.61 -7.80
N SER A 7 -2.58 15.91 -7.63
CA SER A 7 -1.75 16.62 -8.60
C SER A 7 -1.56 15.87 -9.93
N CYS A 8 -1.69 14.54 -9.91
CA CYS A 8 -1.54 13.68 -11.08
C CYS A 8 -2.87 13.11 -11.60
N ARG A 9 -4.02 13.68 -11.18
CA ARG A 9 -5.35 13.19 -11.56
C ARG A 9 -5.48 12.93 -13.07
N GLY A 10 -6.05 11.77 -13.43
CA GLY A 10 -6.34 11.35 -14.79
C GLY A 10 -5.16 10.73 -15.54
N LYS A 11 -3.93 10.81 -15.02
CA LYS A 11 -2.77 10.16 -15.65
C LYS A 11 -2.96 8.63 -15.67
N ARG A 12 -2.73 8.05 -16.85
CA ARG A 12 -2.78 6.58 -17.01
C ARG A 12 -1.51 5.96 -16.44
N LEU A 13 -1.68 4.79 -15.82
CA LEU A 13 -0.59 3.98 -15.28
C LEU A 13 -0.49 2.69 -16.08
N VAL A 14 0.73 2.31 -16.44
CA VAL A 14 1.03 1.00 -17.03
C VAL A 14 0.98 -0.08 -15.96
N THR A 15 0.64 -1.28 -16.36
CA THR A 15 0.54 -2.46 -15.50
C THR A 15 1.43 -3.56 -16.04
N PRO A 16 1.99 -4.42 -15.19
CA PRO A 16 2.78 -5.56 -15.65
C PRO A 16 1.95 -6.51 -16.52
N ASP A 17 2.48 -6.92 -17.67
CA ASP A 17 1.84 -7.91 -18.53
C ASP A 17 1.83 -9.30 -17.88
N GLY A 18 0.74 -10.04 -18.05
CA GLY A 18 0.62 -11.45 -17.69
C GLY A 18 0.46 -11.71 -16.18
N LEU A 19 0.19 -10.70 -15.39
CA LEU A 19 -0.31 -10.91 -14.05
C LEU A 19 -1.84 -11.04 -14.14
N ASP A 20 -2.37 -12.22 -13.78
CA ASP A 20 -3.78 -12.47 -13.45
C ASP A 20 -4.18 -11.69 -12.16
N THR A 21 -3.43 -10.67 -11.81
CA THR A 21 -3.77 -9.76 -10.74
C THR A 21 -4.92 -8.91 -11.24
N ARG A 22 -6.11 -9.22 -10.73
CA ARG A 22 -7.28 -8.37 -10.93
C ARG A 22 -6.92 -6.97 -10.45
N PRO A 23 -6.80 -5.98 -11.34
CA PRO A 23 -6.41 -4.65 -10.90
C PRO A 23 -7.46 -4.16 -9.91
N THR A 24 -7.02 -3.64 -8.76
CA THR A 24 -7.89 -2.88 -7.87
C THR A 24 -8.67 -1.89 -8.71
N THR A 25 -9.99 -2.08 -8.81
CA THR A 25 -10.80 -1.23 -9.69
C THR A 25 -10.70 0.21 -9.23
N ASP A 26 -10.84 1.17 -10.15
CA ASP A 26 -10.87 2.61 -9.82
C ASP A 26 -11.83 2.89 -8.65
N LYS A 27 -12.97 2.18 -8.59
CA LYS A 27 -13.96 2.32 -7.52
C LYS A 27 -13.45 1.84 -6.15
N VAL A 28 -12.77 0.70 -6.09
CA VAL A 28 -12.19 0.18 -4.84
C VAL A 28 -11.08 1.11 -4.36
N LYS A 29 -10.18 1.52 -5.26
CA LYS A 29 -9.10 2.47 -4.96
C LYS A 29 -9.66 3.80 -4.45
N GLU A 30 -10.66 4.37 -5.11
CA GLU A 30 -11.34 5.59 -4.66
C GLU A 30 -11.90 5.44 -3.24
N SER A 31 -12.54 4.32 -2.96
CA SER A 31 -13.11 4.05 -1.64
C SER A 31 -12.04 3.90 -0.56
N ILE A 32 -10.92 3.23 -0.86
CA ILE A 32 -9.77 3.13 0.04
C ILE A 32 -9.28 4.54 0.40
N PHE A 33 -9.00 5.34 -0.62
CA PHE A 33 -8.45 6.67 -0.41
C PHE A 33 -9.43 7.66 0.22
N ASN A 34 -10.73 7.48 0.03
CA ASN A 34 -11.76 8.26 0.75
C ASN A 34 -11.77 7.93 2.25
N ALA A 35 -11.51 6.67 2.61
CA ALA A 35 -11.46 6.24 4.00
C ALA A 35 -10.29 6.85 4.80
N ILE A 36 -9.19 7.17 4.12
CA ILE A 36 -7.96 7.69 4.72
C ILE A 36 -7.60 9.11 4.26
N GLN A 37 -8.50 9.82 3.57
CA GLN A 37 -8.20 11.06 2.85
C GLN A 37 -7.61 12.19 3.72
N PHE A 38 -7.97 12.25 5.00
CA PHE A 38 -7.48 13.25 5.94
C PHE A 38 -6.14 12.86 6.61
N ASP A 39 -5.68 11.64 6.36
CA ASP A 39 -4.48 11.07 6.98
C ASP A 39 -3.31 10.95 5.99
N ILE A 40 -3.42 11.44 4.74
CA ILE A 40 -2.43 11.22 3.68
C ILE A 40 -1.40 12.34 3.60
N GLU A 41 -1.85 13.60 3.71
CA GLU A 41 -0.99 14.76 3.49
C GLU A 41 0.22 14.78 4.42
N GLY A 42 1.41 14.95 3.86
CA GLY A 42 2.67 15.00 4.57
C GLY A 42 3.17 13.66 5.12
N ARG A 43 2.48 12.54 4.86
CA ARG A 43 2.81 11.22 5.41
C ARG A 43 3.87 10.47 4.59
N ARG A 44 4.60 9.61 5.28
CA ARG A 44 5.54 8.66 4.67
C ARG A 44 4.80 7.35 4.40
N VAL A 45 4.83 6.92 3.14
CA VAL A 45 4.06 5.77 2.64
C VAL A 45 4.99 4.61 2.30
N LEU A 46 4.57 3.41 2.63
CA LEU A 46 5.17 2.15 2.15
C LEU A 46 4.15 1.38 1.33
N ASP A 47 4.49 1.09 0.09
CA ASP A 47 3.74 0.19 -0.80
C ASP A 47 4.52 -1.12 -0.89
N LEU A 48 4.17 -2.10 -0.04
CA LEU A 48 5.04 -3.24 0.27
C LEU A 48 4.96 -4.37 -0.77
N PHE A 49 3.89 -4.43 -1.55
CA PHE A 49 3.69 -5.36 -2.67
C PHE A 49 3.27 -4.53 -3.87
N ALA A 50 4.17 -3.63 -4.32
CA ALA A 50 3.80 -2.45 -5.07
C ALA A 50 3.22 -2.71 -6.47
N GLY A 51 3.54 -3.84 -7.13
CA GLY A 51 3.00 -4.19 -8.44
C GLY A 51 3.24 -3.10 -9.50
N SER A 52 2.19 -2.35 -9.84
CA SER A 52 2.30 -1.19 -10.74
C SER A 52 2.64 0.12 -10.02
N GLY A 53 2.70 0.12 -8.69
CA GLY A 53 2.89 1.30 -7.85
C GLY A 53 1.64 2.17 -7.70
N GLN A 54 0.47 1.67 -8.07
CA GLN A 54 -0.75 2.47 -8.13
C GLN A 54 -1.17 3.08 -6.79
N MET A 55 -0.95 2.38 -5.66
CA MET A 55 -1.35 2.84 -4.34
C MET A 55 -0.42 3.94 -3.84
N GLY A 56 0.89 3.71 -3.90
CA GLY A 56 1.88 4.70 -3.54
C GLY A 56 1.82 5.96 -4.41
N ILE A 57 1.63 5.82 -5.74
CA ILE A 57 1.47 6.95 -6.67
C ILE A 57 0.20 7.75 -6.37
N GLU A 58 -0.92 7.10 -6.08
CA GLU A 58 -2.15 7.77 -5.68
C GLU A 58 -1.95 8.56 -4.38
N ALA A 59 -1.26 7.97 -3.38
CA ALA A 59 -0.95 8.65 -2.13
C ALA A 59 -0.08 9.89 -2.36
N LEU A 60 0.98 9.78 -3.17
CA LEU A 60 1.83 10.92 -3.54
C LEU A 60 1.05 12.00 -4.29
N SER A 61 0.17 11.61 -5.21
CA SER A 61 -0.71 12.53 -5.93
C SER A 61 -1.63 13.33 -4.99
N ARG A 62 -1.97 12.75 -3.84
CA ARG A 62 -2.82 13.37 -2.80
C ARG A 62 -2.03 14.09 -1.71
N GLY A 63 -0.72 14.29 -1.89
CA GLY A 63 0.10 15.09 -0.99
C GLY A 63 0.88 14.31 0.06
N ALA A 64 1.03 12.99 -0.06
CA ALA A 64 1.99 12.25 0.76
C ALA A 64 3.41 12.83 0.58
N LYS A 65 4.19 12.88 1.64
CA LYS A 65 5.55 13.44 1.66
C LYS A 65 6.51 12.62 0.81
N SER A 66 6.44 11.31 0.93
CA SER A 66 7.28 10.36 0.20
C SER A 66 6.65 8.98 0.16
N ALA A 67 7.05 8.16 -0.82
CA ALA A 67 6.64 6.77 -0.90
C ALA A 67 7.81 5.86 -1.22
N VAL A 68 7.86 4.71 -0.57
CA VAL A 68 8.76 3.60 -0.89
C VAL A 68 7.94 2.49 -1.51
N PHE A 69 8.40 2.01 -2.66
CA PHE A 69 7.78 0.93 -3.43
C PHE A 69 8.66 -0.30 -3.35
N VAL A 70 8.17 -1.38 -2.76
CA VAL A 70 8.90 -2.64 -2.62
C VAL A 70 8.22 -3.71 -3.47
N ASP A 71 9.00 -4.33 -4.34
CA ASP A 71 8.55 -5.47 -5.15
C ASP A 71 9.77 -6.31 -5.55
N ASN A 72 9.63 -7.62 -5.69
CA ASN A 72 10.69 -8.51 -6.16
C ASN A 72 10.60 -8.87 -7.64
N SER A 73 9.53 -8.45 -8.33
CA SER A 73 9.32 -8.69 -9.75
C SER A 73 9.96 -7.60 -10.62
N GLN A 74 10.88 -7.97 -11.49
CA GLN A 74 11.48 -7.03 -12.46
C GLN A 74 10.44 -6.37 -13.38
N LYS A 75 9.34 -7.07 -13.69
CA LYS A 75 8.24 -6.51 -14.48
C LYS A 75 7.53 -5.40 -13.73
N SER A 76 7.19 -5.65 -12.45
CA SER A 76 6.59 -4.65 -11.55
C SER A 76 7.49 -3.42 -11.42
N LEU A 77 8.77 -3.61 -11.15
CA LEU A 77 9.73 -2.51 -10.96
C LEU A 77 9.88 -1.62 -12.21
N ARG A 78 9.84 -2.21 -13.41
CA ARG A 78 9.83 -1.43 -14.66
C ARG A 78 8.58 -0.56 -14.76
N CYS A 79 7.40 -1.14 -14.50
CA CYS A 79 6.14 -0.40 -14.51
C CYS A 79 6.13 0.72 -13.47
N ILE A 80 6.60 0.47 -12.23
CA ILE A 80 6.68 1.49 -11.19
C ILE A 80 7.55 2.66 -11.67
N ARG A 81 8.75 2.40 -12.17
CA ARG A 81 9.66 3.47 -12.65
C ARG A 81 9.05 4.26 -13.79
N GLU A 82 8.47 3.61 -14.79
CA GLU A 82 7.78 4.26 -15.90
C GLU A 82 6.60 5.12 -15.40
N ASN A 83 5.80 4.59 -14.48
CA ASN A 83 4.68 5.32 -13.88
C ASN A 83 5.14 6.55 -13.09
N LEU A 84 6.23 6.43 -12.32
CA LEU A 84 6.82 7.54 -11.58
C LEU A 84 7.35 8.63 -12.53
N GLU A 85 7.98 8.25 -13.64
CA GLU A 85 8.44 9.17 -14.67
C GLU A 85 7.27 9.91 -15.31
N ASN A 86 6.24 9.18 -15.75
CA ASN A 86 5.04 9.74 -16.38
C ASN A 86 4.27 10.68 -15.44
N THR A 87 4.33 10.45 -14.14
CA THR A 87 3.70 11.28 -13.10
C THR A 87 4.61 12.39 -12.58
N LYS A 88 5.92 12.33 -12.87
CA LYS A 88 6.96 13.27 -12.37
C LYS A 88 7.10 13.22 -10.84
N LEU A 89 6.97 12.02 -10.26
CA LEU A 89 7.04 11.81 -8.81
C LEU A 89 8.34 11.13 -8.34
N GLN A 90 9.36 11.00 -9.21
CA GLN A 90 10.61 10.29 -8.89
C GLN A 90 11.35 10.91 -7.69
N SER A 91 11.34 12.24 -7.56
CA SER A 91 12.08 12.96 -6.51
C SER A 91 11.57 12.71 -5.09
N VAL A 92 10.34 12.20 -4.96
CA VAL A 92 9.69 11.88 -3.67
C VAL A 92 9.43 10.38 -3.51
N SER A 93 10.10 9.56 -4.33
CA SER A 93 9.88 8.12 -4.43
C SER A 93 11.17 7.34 -4.34
N GLU A 94 11.12 6.19 -3.69
CA GLU A 94 12.17 5.18 -3.69
C GLU A 94 11.61 3.85 -4.22
N VAL A 95 12.34 3.16 -5.11
CA VAL A 95 11.94 1.88 -5.68
C VAL A 95 12.97 0.82 -5.32
N VAL A 96 12.57 -0.16 -4.53
CA VAL A 96 13.44 -1.16 -3.94
C VAL A 96 13.12 -2.55 -4.52
N ASN A 97 14.16 -3.18 -5.13
CA ASN A 97 14.08 -4.52 -5.66
C ASN A 97 14.50 -5.53 -4.61
N VAL A 98 13.58 -6.02 -3.81
CA VAL A 98 13.88 -6.97 -2.74
C VAL A 98 12.61 -7.70 -2.31
N ASP A 99 12.77 -8.86 -1.70
CA ASP A 99 11.68 -9.52 -0.98
C ASP A 99 11.25 -8.70 0.24
N PHE A 100 9.95 -8.68 0.51
CA PHE A 100 9.38 -7.87 1.59
C PHE A 100 9.93 -8.23 2.99
N GLU A 101 10.18 -9.50 3.28
CA GLU A 101 10.72 -9.92 4.57
C GLU A 101 12.15 -9.40 4.78
N LEU A 102 12.95 -9.47 3.71
CA LEU A 102 14.32 -8.96 3.75
C LEU A 102 14.32 -7.42 3.85
N TYR A 103 13.40 -6.74 3.16
CA TYR A 103 13.25 -5.29 3.29
C TYR A 103 12.93 -4.90 4.74
N LEU A 104 11.87 -5.48 5.32
CA LEU A 104 11.41 -5.16 6.67
C LEU A 104 12.46 -5.51 7.76
N SER A 105 13.35 -6.48 7.51
CA SER A 105 14.42 -6.83 8.44
C SER A 105 15.58 -5.84 8.47
N ARG A 106 15.70 -4.96 7.48
CA ARG A 106 16.83 -4.03 7.33
C ARG A 106 16.47 -2.57 7.50
N ILE A 107 15.21 -2.23 7.26
CA ILE A 107 14.75 -0.85 7.33
C ILE A 107 14.72 -0.34 8.77
N LYS A 108 15.10 0.93 8.97
CA LYS A 108 15.00 1.64 10.25
C LYS A 108 14.05 2.84 10.20
N ASP A 109 13.65 3.19 8.99
CA ASP A 109 12.70 4.28 8.77
C ASP A 109 11.32 3.92 9.28
N LYS A 110 10.54 4.93 9.69
CA LYS A 110 9.17 4.72 10.12
C LYS A 110 8.18 5.24 9.07
N PHE A 111 7.13 4.46 8.85
CA PHE A 111 6.05 4.79 7.92
C PHE A 111 4.76 5.10 8.65
N ASP A 112 3.97 6.00 8.06
CA ASP A 112 2.67 6.43 8.59
C ASP A 112 1.51 5.69 7.93
N ILE A 113 1.69 5.27 6.67
CA ILE A 113 0.70 4.49 5.91
C ILE A 113 1.43 3.35 5.23
N VAL A 114 0.92 2.13 5.37
CA VAL A 114 1.44 0.94 4.69
C VAL A 114 0.32 0.29 3.89
N PHE A 115 0.52 0.15 2.58
CA PHE A 115 -0.35 -0.63 1.71
C PHE A 115 0.15 -2.07 1.62
N LEU A 116 -0.77 -3.02 1.81
CA LEU A 116 -0.55 -4.45 1.75
C LEU A 116 -1.56 -5.06 0.76
N ASP A 117 -1.12 -5.30 -0.46
CA ASP A 117 -1.90 -5.95 -1.53
C ASP A 117 -1.12 -7.15 -2.11
N PRO A 118 -0.82 -8.17 -1.28
CA PRO A 118 -0.09 -9.35 -1.72
C PRO A 118 -0.99 -10.29 -2.53
N PRO A 119 -0.42 -11.28 -3.24
CA PRO A 119 -1.19 -12.39 -3.78
C PRO A 119 -2.01 -13.09 -2.68
N TYR A 120 -3.31 -13.27 -2.93
CA TYR A 120 -4.28 -13.79 -1.95
C TYR A 120 -3.97 -15.22 -1.47
N ASN A 121 -4.52 -15.60 -0.31
CA ASN A 121 -4.48 -16.95 0.28
C ASN A 121 -3.06 -17.49 0.58
N LYS A 122 -2.12 -16.61 0.94
CA LYS A 122 -0.73 -16.99 1.26
C LYS A 122 -0.28 -16.59 2.67
N GLY A 123 -1.17 -16.00 3.48
CA GLY A 123 -0.84 -15.52 4.84
C GLY A 123 0.27 -14.46 4.85
N LEU A 124 0.42 -13.68 3.75
CA LEU A 124 1.49 -12.71 3.62
C LEU A 124 1.22 -11.45 4.42
N ILE A 125 -0.05 -11.12 4.65
CA ILE A 125 -0.44 -9.95 5.44
C ILE A 125 0.00 -10.12 6.89
N GLU A 126 -0.31 -11.26 7.51
CA GLU A 126 0.07 -11.57 8.88
C GLU A 126 1.60 -11.63 9.03
N LYS A 127 2.30 -12.24 8.06
CA LYS A 127 3.77 -12.25 8.05
C LYS A 127 4.36 -10.85 7.95
N ALA A 128 3.79 -9.97 7.14
CA ALA A 128 4.22 -8.60 7.04
C ALA A 128 3.89 -7.82 8.32
N ALA A 129 2.65 -7.95 8.84
CA ALA A 129 2.20 -7.25 10.04
C ALA A 129 3.08 -7.58 11.26
N ALA A 130 3.52 -8.83 11.41
CA ALA A 130 4.43 -9.25 12.47
C ALA A 130 5.78 -8.50 12.48
N LYS A 131 6.20 -7.95 11.35
CA LYS A 131 7.47 -7.22 11.19
C LYS A 131 7.28 -5.71 11.08
N LEU A 132 6.05 -5.23 10.90
CA LEU A 132 5.76 -3.83 10.64
C LEU A 132 5.71 -2.99 11.92
N TYR A 133 5.47 -3.58 13.08
CA TYR A 133 5.24 -2.81 14.31
C TYR A 133 6.38 -1.83 14.61
N ASP A 134 7.63 -2.28 14.51
CA ASP A 134 8.82 -1.49 14.83
C ASP A 134 9.20 -0.46 13.76
N VAL A 135 8.74 -0.66 12.51
CA VAL A 135 9.04 0.22 11.37
C VAL A 135 7.87 1.13 10.99
N THR A 136 6.92 1.29 11.90
CA THR A 136 5.75 2.16 11.73
C THR A 136 5.68 3.21 12.83
N SER A 137 5.14 4.39 12.51
CA SER A 137 4.85 5.43 13.50
C SER A 137 3.68 5.02 14.40
N ASP A 138 3.51 5.72 15.53
CA ASP A 138 2.44 5.42 16.48
C ASP A 138 1.03 5.71 15.92
N PHE A 139 0.96 6.49 14.85
CA PHE A 139 -0.28 6.80 14.13
C PHE A 139 -0.45 6.00 12.84
N CYS A 140 0.33 4.93 12.65
CA CYS A 140 0.34 4.20 11.42
C CYS A 140 -1.01 3.55 11.10
N MET A 141 -1.38 3.63 9.82
CA MET A 141 -2.47 2.87 9.23
C MET A 141 -1.91 1.77 8.32
N LEU A 142 -2.38 0.53 8.51
CA LEU A 142 -2.20 -0.53 7.53
C LEU A 142 -3.47 -0.63 6.69
N VAL A 143 -3.32 -0.61 5.38
CA VAL A 143 -4.41 -0.78 4.41
C VAL A 143 -4.19 -2.10 3.69
N CYS A 144 -5.00 -3.10 4.03
CA CYS A 144 -4.87 -4.46 3.53
C CYS A 144 -5.96 -4.75 2.51
N GLU A 145 -5.59 -5.14 1.28
CA GLU A 145 -6.50 -5.67 0.28
C GLU A 145 -6.40 -7.20 0.26
N THR A 146 -7.56 -7.89 0.32
CA THR A 146 -7.64 -9.35 0.34
C THR A 146 -8.85 -9.84 -0.44
N SER A 147 -8.94 -11.17 -0.64
CA SER A 147 -10.22 -11.76 -1.01
C SER A 147 -11.20 -11.75 0.17
N THR A 148 -12.50 -11.81 -0.11
CA THR A 148 -13.51 -11.91 0.97
C THR A 148 -13.51 -13.24 1.73
N THR A 149 -12.73 -14.22 1.28
CA THR A 149 -12.52 -15.52 1.94
C THR A 149 -11.21 -15.60 2.72
N ASP A 150 -10.38 -14.55 2.66
CA ASP A 150 -9.04 -14.51 3.28
C ASP A 150 -8.87 -13.19 4.06
N VAL A 151 -9.86 -12.89 4.91
CA VAL A 151 -9.89 -11.63 5.66
C VAL A 151 -9.06 -11.78 6.93
N PRO A 152 -8.05 -10.91 7.17
CA PRO A 152 -7.23 -10.98 8.36
C PRO A 152 -8.04 -10.73 9.64
N PRO A 153 -7.58 -11.21 10.80
CA PRO A 153 -8.28 -11.04 12.09
C PRO A 153 -8.44 -9.56 12.47
N ASP A 154 -9.33 -9.28 13.41
CA ASP A 154 -9.60 -7.91 13.88
C ASP A 154 -8.41 -7.29 14.64
N GLU A 155 -7.57 -8.16 15.23
CA GLU A 155 -6.33 -7.75 15.89
C GLU A 155 -5.17 -8.60 15.40
N MET A 156 -4.05 -7.96 15.05
CA MET A 156 -2.83 -8.64 14.64
C MET A 156 -1.59 -7.80 14.99
N PHE A 157 -0.68 -8.36 15.78
CA PHE A 157 0.64 -7.80 16.09
C PHE A 157 0.64 -6.32 16.51
N GLY A 158 -0.33 -5.93 17.37
CA GLY A 158 -0.46 -4.55 17.85
C GLY A 158 -1.21 -3.60 16.91
N PHE A 159 -1.80 -4.12 15.83
CA PHE A 159 -2.70 -3.39 14.96
C PHE A 159 -4.13 -3.88 15.15
N CYS A 160 -5.06 -2.93 15.35
CA CYS A 160 -6.49 -3.21 15.53
C CYS A 160 -7.28 -2.70 14.33
N VAL A 161 -8.28 -3.46 13.89
CA VAL A 161 -9.14 -3.04 12.77
C VAL A 161 -9.88 -1.76 13.14
N TYR A 162 -9.76 -0.76 12.28
CA TYR A 162 -10.48 0.51 12.39
C TYR A 162 -11.74 0.52 11.53
N ARG A 163 -11.61 0.03 10.28
CA ARG A 163 -12.71 -0.09 9.32
C ARG A 163 -12.49 -1.26 8.38
N ARG A 164 -13.60 -1.84 7.94
CA ARG A 164 -13.57 -2.91 6.93
C ARG A 164 -14.65 -2.64 5.88
N TYR A 165 -14.27 -2.83 4.61
CA TYR A 165 -15.14 -2.61 3.46
C TYR A 165 -15.15 -3.86 2.59
N ARG A 166 -16.28 -4.12 1.92
CA ARG A 166 -16.42 -5.25 1.02
C ARG A 166 -16.91 -4.77 -0.35
N TYR A 167 -16.18 -5.16 -1.39
CA TYR A 167 -16.49 -4.81 -2.77
C TYR A 167 -16.51 -6.07 -3.63
N GLY A 168 -17.69 -6.70 -3.75
CA GLY A 168 -17.83 -7.98 -4.44
C GLY A 168 -16.98 -9.08 -3.79
N LYS A 169 -15.90 -9.49 -4.48
CA LYS A 169 -14.96 -10.51 -3.99
C LYS A 169 -13.72 -9.92 -3.30
N VAL A 170 -13.61 -8.60 -3.19
CA VAL A 170 -12.50 -7.90 -2.56
C VAL A 170 -12.92 -7.40 -1.18
N SER A 171 -12.07 -7.60 -0.19
CA SER A 171 -12.19 -7.02 1.15
C SER A 171 -11.04 -6.05 1.37
N VAL A 172 -11.34 -4.88 1.91
CA VAL A 172 -10.34 -3.88 2.31
C VAL A 172 -10.48 -3.66 3.80
N SER A 173 -9.41 -3.93 4.54
CA SER A 173 -9.34 -3.71 5.97
C SER A 173 -8.33 -2.61 6.27
N VAL A 174 -8.75 -1.59 7.00
CA VAL A 174 -7.90 -0.51 7.51
C VAL A 174 -7.66 -0.78 8.98
N TYR A 175 -6.40 -0.93 9.36
CA TYR A 175 -5.98 -1.08 10.75
C TYR A 175 -5.30 0.18 11.23
N LYS A 176 -5.39 0.45 12.53
CA LYS A 176 -4.58 1.43 13.23
C LYS A 176 -3.67 0.72 14.22
N LYS A 177 -2.49 1.28 14.42
CA LYS A 177 -1.60 0.82 15.49
C LYS A 177 -2.31 1.07 16.81
N GLY A 178 -2.46 0.02 17.63
CA GLY A 178 -3.04 0.13 18.97
C GLY A 178 -2.18 1.05 19.82
N GLN A 179 -2.81 1.93 20.56
CA GLN A 179 -2.11 2.63 21.64
C GLN A 179 -1.80 1.59 22.72
N SER A 180 -0.54 1.41 23.07
CA SER A 180 -0.18 0.70 24.28
C SER A 180 -0.84 1.45 25.42
N ASN A 181 -1.85 0.86 26.06
CA ASN A 181 -2.32 1.37 27.34
C ASN A 181 -1.16 1.18 28.32
N GLU A 182 -0.38 2.22 28.56
CA GLU A 182 0.47 2.34 29.73
C GLU A 182 -0.38 2.47 30.99
#